data_18d6a524ebcaa7e67e6bbf9893e7b498
#
_entry.id   18d6a524ebcaa7e67e6bbf9893e7b498
#
_cell.length_a   1.000
_cell.length_b   1.000
_cell.length_c   1.000
_cell.angle_alpha   90.00
_cell.angle_beta   90.00
_cell.angle_gamma   90.00
#
_symmetry.space_group_name_H-M   'P 1'
#
loop_
_entity.id
_entity.type
_entity.pdbx_description
1 polymer ?
#
loop_
_entity_poly.entity_id
_entity_poly.type
_entity_poly.pdbx_seq_one_letter_code
_entity_poly.pdbx_strand_id
1 'polypeptide(L)'
;MSTSDVPRGSATSTRSAGSLRLDLLGIYLNDHLAGSTMGTRRARYVADATRGTPLGDVLEPIAEEIEQDRASLLKIMGQLGVPARRYKALAAGTAEWAGRFKPNGRIIGRSPLTTVVELEFLRLGVEGKAAGWRTLRALADTDGRLDQRQLDELLARAQRQLSTLEELRLRKAQEVFRGRP
;
A
#
# COMPACT_ATOMS: atom_id res chain seq x y z
N MET A 1 -11.05 -66.35 -32.34
CA MET A 1 -11.82 -65.13 -31.89
C MET A 1 -11.02 -64.55 -30.74
N SER A 2 -10.19 -63.56 -31.03
CA SER A 2 -9.37 -62.88 -30.05
C SER A 2 -9.80 -61.43 -30.04
N THR A 3 -10.32 -61.00 -28.90
CA THR A 3 -10.70 -59.63 -28.63
C THR A 3 -9.52 -58.92 -27.97
N SER A 4 -8.92 -57.99 -28.67
CA SER A 4 -7.86 -57.13 -28.18
C SER A 4 -8.43 -56.01 -27.33
N ASP A 5 -8.05 -56.02 -26.07
CA ASP A 5 -8.36 -55.00 -25.10
C ASP A 5 -7.36 -53.83 -25.24
N VAL A 6 -7.84 -52.60 -25.54
CA VAL A 6 -7.05 -51.38 -25.71
C VAL A 6 -7.12 -50.60 -24.40
N PRO A 7 -6.02 -50.34 -23.70
CA PRO A 7 -6.07 -49.50 -22.51
C PRO A 7 -6.25 -48.05 -22.91
N ARG A 8 -7.34 -47.42 -22.42
CA ARG A 8 -7.58 -45.96 -22.49
C ARG A 8 -6.57 -45.25 -21.60
N GLY A 9 -5.61 -44.60 -22.24
CA GLY A 9 -4.68 -43.72 -21.57
C GLY A 9 -5.43 -42.51 -21.03
N SER A 10 -5.43 -42.36 -19.70
CA SER A 10 -5.89 -41.17 -19.00
C SER A 10 -4.90 -40.03 -19.29
N ALA A 11 -5.28 -39.13 -20.19
CA ALA A 11 -4.56 -37.89 -20.40
C ALA A 11 -4.76 -37.00 -19.17
N THR A 12 -3.78 -37.00 -18.28
CA THR A 12 -3.68 -36.04 -17.19
C THR A 12 -3.42 -34.67 -17.80
N SER A 13 -4.46 -33.85 -17.89
CA SER A 13 -4.36 -32.44 -18.32
C SER A 13 -3.54 -31.68 -17.29
N THR A 14 -2.25 -31.58 -17.54
CA THR A 14 -1.36 -30.67 -16.81
C THR A 14 -1.80 -29.25 -17.16
N ARG A 15 -2.58 -28.61 -16.28
CA ARG A 15 -2.86 -27.19 -16.37
C ARG A 15 -1.51 -26.48 -16.35
N SER A 16 -1.06 -25.98 -17.50
CA SER A 16 0.07 -25.06 -17.61
C SER A 16 -0.26 -23.85 -16.75
N ALA A 17 0.41 -23.72 -15.60
CA ALA A 17 0.35 -22.50 -14.81
C ALA A 17 0.84 -21.37 -15.72
N GLY A 18 -0.06 -20.46 -16.10
CA GLY A 18 0.27 -19.37 -17.01
C GLY A 18 1.38 -18.51 -16.41
N SER A 19 2.44 -18.28 -17.20
CA SER A 19 3.52 -17.40 -16.78
C SER A 19 3.00 -16.00 -16.46
N LEU A 20 3.53 -15.35 -15.41
CA LEU A 20 3.13 -13.99 -15.02
C LEU A 20 3.34 -13.00 -16.17
N ARG A 21 2.36 -12.18 -16.45
CA ARG A 21 2.45 -11.04 -17.37
C ARG A 21 3.27 -9.92 -16.70
N LEU A 22 4.60 -10.06 -16.73
CA LEU A 22 5.53 -9.12 -16.09
C LEU A 22 5.46 -7.69 -16.67
N ASP A 23 5.02 -7.56 -17.92
CA ASP A 23 4.74 -6.26 -18.54
C ASP A 23 3.66 -5.48 -17.81
N LEU A 24 2.49 -6.11 -17.54
CA LEU A 24 1.38 -5.49 -16.82
C LEU A 24 1.66 -5.37 -15.32
N LEU A 25 2.23 -6.42 -14.73
CA LEU A 25 2.62 -6.40 -13.32
C LEU A 25 3.67 -5.32 -13.06
N GLY A 26 4.60 -5.10 -13.98
CA GLY A 26 5.60 -4.05 -13.90
C GLY A 26 5.01 -2.65 -13.89
N ILE A 27 3.97 -2.38 -14.68
CA ILE A 27 3.22 -1.11 -14.64
C ILE A 27 2.56 -0.96 -13.27
N TYR A 28 1.78 -1.95 -12.84
CA TYR A 28 1.05 -1.96 -11.58
C TYR A 28 1.98 -1.71 -10.37
N LEU A 29 3.11 -2.41 -10.27
CA LEU A 29 4.05 -2.24 -9.16
C LEU A 29 4.75 -0.89 -9.18
N ASN A 30 5.02 -0.33 -10.35
CA ASN A 30 5.58 1.02 -10.46
C ASN A 30 4.57 2.09 -10.03
N ASP A 31 3.27 1.93 -10.29
CA ASP A 31 2.23 2.82 -9.80
C ASP A 31 2.13 2.77 -8.26
N HIS A 32 2.19 1.57 -7.69
CA HIS A 32 2.28 1.39 -6.24
C HIS A 32 3.57 2.00 -5.65
N LEU A 33 4.71 1.87 -6.33
CA LEU A 33 5.97 2.48 -5.90
C LEU A 33 5.89 4.01 -5.89
N ALA A 34 5.25 4.61 -6.88
CA ALA A 34 5.01 6.05 -6.92
C ALA A 34 4.12 6.50 -5.76
N GLY A 35 2.99 5.81 -5.53
CA GLY A 35 2.10 6.05 -4.40
C GLY A 35 2.81 5.89 -3.05
N SER A 36 3.64 4.85 -2.90
CA SER A 36 4.41 4.61 -1.67
C SER A 36 5.42 5.73 -1.38
N THR A 37 6.04 6.31 -2.41
CA THR A 37 6.97 7.43 -2.26
C THR A 37 6.26 8.68 -1.71
N MET A 38 5.04 8.96 -2.19
CA MET A 38 4.21 10.04 -1.66
C MET A 38 3.73 9.75 -0.24
N GLY A 39 3.27 8.51 -0.01
CA GLY A 39 2.80 8.04 1.29
C GLY A 39 3.88 8.15 2.37
N THR A 40 5.11 7.73 2.08
CA THR A 40 6.25 7.84 3.01
C THR A 40 6.55 9.30 3.36
N ARG A 41 6.62 10.19 2.37
CA ARG A 41 6.85 11.63 2.62
C ARG A 41 5.74 12.24 3.47
N ARG A 42 4.49 11.85 3.21
CA ARG A 42 3.35 12.37 3.97
C ARG A 42 3.34 11.84 5.40
N ALA A 43 3.61 10.55 5.59
CA ALA A 43 3.67 9.94 6.93
C ALA A 43 4.75 10.63 7.79
N ARG A 44 5.96 10.82 7.26
CA ARG A 44 7.03 11.56 7.93
C ARG A 44 6.62 12.99 8.27
N TYR A 45 6.05 13.72 7.31
CA TYR A 45 5.58 15.08 7.54
C TYR A 45 4.57 15.17 8.69
N VAL A 46 3.59 14.25 8.75
CA VAL A 46 2.55 14.27 9.80
C VAL A 46 3.16 13.89 11.16
N ALA A 47 4.02 12.87 11.21
CA ALA A 47 4.75 12.47 12.42
C ALA A 47 5.59 13.64 12.97
N ASP A 48 6.40 14.27 12.11
CA ASP A 48 7.23 15.43 12.50
C ASP A 48 6.38 16.61 13.01
N ALA A 49 5.26 16.89 12.35
CA ALA A 49 4.38 17.98 12.71
C ALA A 49 3.56 17.75 13.99
N THR A 50 3.53 16.50 14.47
CA THR A 50 2.86 16.12 15.73
C THR A 50 3.85 15.66 16.82
N ARG A 51 5.14 15.82 16.57
CA ARG A 51 6.21 15.40 17.51
C ARG A 51 6.00 16.04 18.89
N GLY A 52 6.25 15.24 19.94
CA GLY A 52 6.06 15.66 21.33
C GLY A 52 4.59 15.71 21.77
N THR A 53 3.69 15.13 21.00
CA THR A 53 2.30 14.93 21.38
C THR A 53 1.93 13.45 21.42
N PRO A 54 0.91 13.02 22.17
CA PRO A 54 0.45 11.62 22.17
C PRO A 54 0.09 11.08 20.77
N LEU A 55 -0.32 11.96 19.86
CA LEU A 55 -0.57 11.60 18.46
C LEU A 55 0.75 11.29 17.73
N GLY A 56 1.78 12.11 17.94
CA GLY A 56 3.11 11.92 17.36
C GLY A 56 3.75 10.61 17.80
N ASP A 57 3.61 10.26 19.08
CA ASP A 57 4.17 9.03 19.66
C ASP A 57 3.59 7.77 18.98
N VAL A 58 2.35 7.83 18.49
CA VAL A 58 1.73 6.74 17.73
C VAL A 58 2.07 6.80 16.25
N LEU A 59 2.21 8.00 15.67
CA LEU A 59 2.45 8.15 14.22
C LEU A 59 3.91 7.92 13.81
N GLU A 60 4.87 8.17 14.69
CA GLU A 60 6.30 7.95 14.41
C GLU A 60 6.59 6.50 13.99
N PRO A 61 6.25 5.46 14.79
CA PRO A 61 6.47 4.07 14.39
C PRO A 61 5.71 3.68 13.13
N ILE A 62 4.51 4.22 12.90
CA ILE A 62 3.74 3.97 11.67
C ILE A 62 4.48 4.55 10.46
N ALA A 63 5.07 5.74 10.58
CA ALA A 63 5.83 6.36 9.49
C ALA A 63 7.10 5.54 9.15
N GLU A 64 7.78 5.00 10.16
CA GLU A 64 8.92 4.09 9.97
C GLU A 64 8.51 2.78 9.28
N GLU A 65 7.42 2.18 9.71
CA GLU A 65 6.89 0.97 9.08
C GLU A 65 6.49 1.21 7.62
N ILE A 66 5.89 2.35 7.28
CA ILE A 66 5.53 2.72 5.90
C ILE A 66 6.80 2.85 5.02
N GLU A 67 7.89 3.36 5.57
CA GLU A 67 9.18 3.42 4.87
C GLU A 67 9.77 2.03 4.64
N GLN A 68 9.72 1.15 5.64
CA GLN A 68 10.13 -0.25 5.52
C GLN A 68 9.29 -1.00 4.48
N ASP A 69 7.99 -0.75 4.43
CA ASP A 69 7.09 -1.35 3.45
C ASP A 69 7.45 -0.92 2.01
N ARG A 70 7.85 0.34 1.82
CA ARG A 70 8.37 0.81 0.52
C ARG A 70 9.68 0.09 0.15
N ALA A 71 10.58 -0.11 1.09
CA ALA A 71 11.80 -0.87 0.86
C ALA A 71 11.50 -2.33 0.50
N SER A 72 10.50 -2.94 1.16
CA SER A 72 10.02 -4.29 0.86
C SER A 72 9.46 -4.39 -0.56
N LEU A 73 8.69 -3.39 -1.01
CA LEU A 73 8.19 -3.34 -2.40
C LEU A 73 9.33 -3.32 -3.41
N LEU A 74 10.35 -2.49 -3.19
CA LEU A 74 11.53 -2.42 -4.06
C LEU A 74 12.29 -3.76 -4.12
N LYS A 75 12.43 -4.45 -2.98
CA LYS A 75 13.04 -5.77 -2.90
C LYS A 75 12.26 -6.81 -3.73
N ILE A 76 10.94 -6.85 -3.56
CA ILE A 76 10.04 -7.75 -4.30
C ILE A 76 10.10 -7.46 -5.81
N MET A 77 10.09 -6.18 -6.21
CA MET A 77 10.25 -5.79 -7.61
C MET A 77 11.57 -6.32 -8.19
N GLY A 78 12.67 -6.21 -7.43
CA GLY A 78 13.97 -6.77 -7.81
C GLY A 78 13.94 -8.30 -7.99
N GLN A 79 13.30 -9.03 -7.07
CA GLN A 79 13.14 -10.50 -7.16
C GLN A 79 12.34 -10.92 -8.40
N LEU A 80 11.35 -10.13 -8.80
CA LEU A 80 10.55 -10.36 -10.00
C LEU A 80 11.24 -9.91 -11.30
N GLY A 81 12.39 -9.23 -11.22
CA GLY A 81 13.06 -8.64 -12.38
C GLY A 81 12.32 -7.41 -12.94
N VAL A 82 11.48 -6.76 -12.14
CA VAL A 82 10.75 -5.55 -12.53
C VAL A 82 11.57 -4.31 -12.20
N PRO A 83 12.02 -3.53 -13.20
CA PRO A 83 12.81 -2.34 -12.95
C PRO A 83 11.95 -1.24 -12.28
N ALA A 84 12.50 -0.63 -11.24
CA ALA A 84 11.91 0.57 -10.63
C ALA A 84 12.08 1.76 -11.57
N ARG A 85 11.00 2.24 -12.15
CA ARG A 85 11.01 3.41 -13.05
C ARG A 85 10.95 4.68 -12.20
N ARG A 86 11.87 5.61 -12.47
CA ARG A 86 11.80 6.95 -11.88
C ARG A 86 10.74 7.75 -12.64
N TYR A 87 9.48 7.67 -12.19
CA TYR A 87 8.39 8.41 -12.82
C TYR A 87 8.50 9.90 -12.51
N LYS A 88 9.17 10.67 -13.38
CA LYS A 88 9.01 12.14 -13.44
C LYS A 88 7.61 12.56 -13.90
N ALA A 89 6.87 11.67 -14.58
CA ALA A 89 5.59 11.96 -15.21
C ALA A 89 4.37 11.87 -14.27
N LEU A 90 4.44 11.15 -13.14
CA LEU A 90 3.33 11.06 -12.18
C LEU A 90 3.12 12.35 -11.37
N ALA A 91 4.06 13.29 -11.42
CA ALA A 91 3.89 14.61 -10.81
C ALA A 91 2.73 15.40 -11.42
N ALA A 92 2.35 15.17 -12.66
CA ALA A 92 1.26 15.90 -13.32
C ALA A 92 -0.13 15.41 -12.88
N GLY A 93 -0.36 14.09 -12.82
CA GLY A 93 -1.67 13.52 -12.40
C GLY A 93 -1.93 13.67 -10.90
N THR A 94 -0.86 13.66 -10.07
CA THR A 94 -0.98 13.88 -8.63
C THR A 94 -1.16 15.34 -8.26
N ALA A 95 -0.71 16.29 -9.11
CA ALA A 95 -0.96 17.72 -8.93
C ALA A 95 -2.45 18.08 -9.04
N GLU A 96 -3.19 17.39 -9.91
CA GLU A 96 -4.64 17.57 -10.06
C GLU A 96 -5.40 17.04 -8.83
N TRP A 97 -4.97 15.92 -8.26
CA TRP A 97 -5.54 15.35 -7.04
C TRP A 97 -5.12 16.14 -5.78
N ALA A 98 -3.85 16.54 -5.66
CA ALA A 98 -3.36 17.42 -4.60
C ALA A 98 -3.94 18.83 -4.67
N GLY A 99 -4.32 19.30 -5.87
CA GLY A 99 -4.98 20.60 -6.07
C GLY A 99 -6.36 20.69 -5.42
N ARG A 100 -7.06 19.56 -5.19
CA ARG A 100 -8.32 19.51 -4.44
C ARG A 100 -8.14 19.73 -2.94
N PHE A 101 -6.92 19.58 -2.43
CA PHE A 101 -6.57 19.80 -1.02
C PHE A 101 -5.76 21.08 -0.79
N LYS A 102 -5.87 22.08 -1.68
CA LYS A 102 -5.38 23.42 -1.36
C LYS A 102 -6.09 23.89 -0.08
N PRO A 103 -5.33 24.25 0.97
CA PRO A 103 -5.94 24.85 2.15
C PRO A 103 -6.66 26.12 1.72
N ASN A 104 -7.98 26.15 1.88
CA ASN A 104 -8.78 27.34 1.64
C ASN A 104 -8.22 28.52 2.46
N GLY A 105 -7.37 29.32 1.86
CA GLY A 105 -7.17 30.75 2.14
C GLY A 105 -6.81 31.22 3.55
N ARG A 106 -6.41 30.32 4.51
CA ARG A 106 -5.94 30.74 5.84
C ARG A 106 -4.51 30.29 6.11
N ILE A 107 -3.61 31.23 5.96
CA ILE A 107 -2.16 31.08 6.14
C ILE A 107 -1.73 31.24 7.61
N ILE A 108 -2.61 31.13 8.59
CA ILE A 108 -2.23 31.27 9.99
C ILE A 108 -2.84 30.14 10.83
N GLY A 109 -1.97 29.21 11.24
CA GLY A 109 -2.31 28.12 12.16
C GLY A 109 -2.81 26.84 11.47
N ARG A 110 -2.25 25.70 11.89
CA ARG A 110 -2.71 24.38 11.44
C ARG A 110 -4.14 24.17 11.95
N SER A 111 -5.12 24.18 11.06
CA SER A 111 -6.52 23.94 11.46
C SER A 111 -6.65 22.57 12.11
N PRO A 112 -7.42 22.42 13.19
CA PRO A 112 -7.73 21.09 13.77
C PRO A 112 -8.26 20.09 12.75
N LEU A 113 -9.02 20.55 11.75
CA LEU A 113 -9.52 19.74 10.62
C LEU A 113 -8.38 19.17 9.77
N THR A 114 -7.26 19.88 9.65
CA THR A 114 -6.11 19.41 8.85
C THR A 114 -5.62 18.04 9.32
N THR A 115 -5.56 17.81 10.62
CA THR A 115 -5.11 16.52 11.17
C THR A 115 -6.09 15.38 10.84
N VAL A 116 -7.40 15.62 10.86
CA VAL A 116 -8.41 14.63 10.47
C VAL A 116 -8.18 14.20 9.02
N VAL A 117 -8.06 15.19 8.11
CA VAL A 117 -7.85 14.94 6.68
C VAL A 117 -6.50 14.25 6.41
N GLU A 118 -5.46 14.59 7.15
CA GLU A 118 -4.15 13.92 7.04
C GLU A 118 -4.21 12.45 7.44
N LEU A 119 -4.92 12.13 8.53
CA LEU A 119 -5.13 10.74 8.97
C LEU A 119 -5.97 9.95 7.95
N GLU A 120 -7.00 10.55 7.36
CA GLU A 120 -7.77 9.96 6.26
C GLU A 120 -6.87 9.64 5.06
N PHE A 121 -6.02 10.60 4.68
CA PHE A 121 -5.10 10.41 3.57
C PHE A 121 -4.11 9.27 3.83
N LEU A 122 -3.51 9.20 5.01
CA LEU A 122 -2.60 8.13 5.39
C LEU A 122 -3.31 6.77 5.36
N ARG A 123 -4.53 6.71 5.89
CA ARG A 123 -5.35 5.50 5.90
C ARG A 123 -5.65 5.00 4.48
N LEU A 124 -6.04 5.89 3.56
CA LEU A 124 -6.26 5.56 2.14
C LEU A 124 -4.98 5.03 1.47
N GLY A 125 -3.83 5.63 1.77
CA GLY A 125 -2.54 5.17 1.26
C GLY A 125 -2.19 3.76 1.76
N VAL A 126 -2.46 3.46 3.03
CA VAL A 126 -2.23 2.12 3.61
C VAL A 126 -3.21 1.10 3.02
N GLU A 127 -4.49 1.46 2.77
CA GLU A 127 -5.44 0.56 2.09
C GLU A 127 -4.97 0.23 0.67
N GLY A 128 -4.52 1.23 -0.10
CA GLY A 128 -3.93 1.01 -1.42
C GLY A 128 -2.72 0.06 -1.37
N LYS A 129 -1.83 0.25 -0.40
CA LYS A 129 -0.69 -0.64 -0.16
C LYS A 129 -1.14 -2.07 0.16
N ALA A 130 -2.14 -2.23 1.04
CA ALA A 130 -2.69 -3.54 1.39
C ALA A 130 -3.29 -4.26 0.16
N ALA A 131 -3.95 -3.54 -0.74
CA ALA A 131 -4.44 -4.09 -2.00
C ALA A 131 -3.28 -4.62 -2.87
N GLY A 132 -2.16 -3.88 -2.94
CA GLY A 132 -0.94 -4.33 -3.63
C GLY A 132 -0.39 -5.65 -3.04
N TRP A 133 -0.30 -5.74 -1.71
CA TRP A 133 0.15 -6.96 -1.03
C TRP A 133 -0.79 -8.14 -1.25
N ARG A 134 -2.13 -7.94 -1.22
CA ARG A 134 -3.12 -8.99 -1.54
C ARG A 134 -2.94 -9.51 -2.96
N THR A 135 -2.71 -8.62 -3.93
CA THR A 135 -2.44 -9.01 -5.32
C THR A 135 -1.18 -9.86 -5.43
N LEU A 136 -0.06 -9.44 -4.81
CA LEU A 136 1.18 -10.21 -4.83
C LEU A 136 1.02 -11.54 -4.10
N ARG A 137 0.29 -11.58 -2.98
CA ARG A 137 0.03 -12.81 -2.23
C ARG A 137 -0.74 -13.84 -3.06
N ALA A 138 -1.76 -13.40 -3.82
CA ALA A 138 -2.50 -14.28 -4.72
C ALA A 138 -1.63 -14.83 -5.87
N LEU A 139 -0.64 -14.06 -6.32
CA LEU A 139 0.31 -14.51 -7.36
C LEU A 139 1.37 -15.46 -6.79
N ALA A 140 1.69 -15.38 -5.50
CA ALA A 140 2.70 -16.21 -4.85
C ALA A 140 2.35 -17.72 -4.84
N ASP A 141 1.10 -18.08 -5.07
CA ASP A 141 0.68 -19.49 -5.16
C ASP A 141 1.19 -20.16 -6.47
N THR A 142 1.56 -19.35 -7.46
CA THR A 142 2.01 -19.84 -8.79
C THR A 142 3.40 -19.36 -9.17
N ASP A 143 4.02 -18.44 -8.43
CA ASP A 143 5.33 -17.90 -8.70
C ASP A 143 6.25 -17.96 -7.46
N GLY A 144 7.16 -18.92 -7.44
CA GLY A 144 8.08 -19.16 -6.32
C GLY A 144 9.10 -18.04 -6.05
N ARG A 145 9.14 -16.97 -6.84
CA ARG A 145 9.94 -15.77 -6.57
C ARG A 145 9.31 -14.88 -5.49
N LEU A 146 8.01 -15.09 -5.20
CA LEU A 146 7.25 -14.40 -4.18
C LEU A 146 7.18 -15.23 -2.91
N ASP A 147 7.67 -14.68 -1.81
CA ASP A 147 7.62 -15.31 -0.50
C ASP A 147 6.26 -15.06 0.14
N GLN A 148 5.44 -16.11 0.25
CA GLN A 148 4.10 -16.05 0.84
C GLN A 148 4.12 -15.55 2.28
N ARG A 149 5.06 -16.04 3.10
CA ARG A 149 5.17 -15.66 4.49
C ARG A 149 5.49 -14.17 4.65
N GLN A 150 6.44 -13.67 3.85
CA GLN A 150 6.76 -12.25 3.84
C GLN A 150 5.53 -11.41 3.49
N LEU A 151 4.74 -11.84 2.49
CA LEU A 151 3.54 -11.13 2.07
C LEU A 151 2.43 -11.16 3.13
N ASP A 152 2.26 -12.28 3.83
CA ASP A 152 1.33 -12.40 4.95
C ASP A 152 1.73 -11.48 6.13
N GLU A 153 3.03 -11.36 6.44
CA GLU A 153 3.55 -10.42 7.44
C GLU A 153 3.31 -8.95 7.05
N LEU A 154 3.52 -8.60 5.78
CA LEU A 154 3.24 -7.25 5.25
C LEU A 154 1.75 -6.92 5.29
N LEU A 155 0.88 -7.89 4.99
CA LEU A 155 -0.57 -7.74 5.10
C LEU A 155 -1.02 -7.54 6.54
N ALA A 156 -0.51 -8.34 7.47
CA ALA A 156 -0.81 -8.22 8.89
C ALA A 156 -0.39 -6.84 9.43
N ARG A 157 0.78 -6.33 9.02
CA ARG A 157 1.25 -4.98 9.36
C ARG A 157 0.31 -3.91 8.81
N ALA A 158 -0.04 -3.99 7.54
CA ALA A 158 -0.97 -3.03 6.93
C ALA A 158 -2.32 -3.00 7.66
N GLN A 159 -2.82 -4.15 8.08
CA GLN A 159 -4.09 -4.23 8.83
C GLN A 159 -3.98 -3.54 10.20
N ARG A 160 -2.89 -3.74 10.95
CA ARG A 160 -2.66 -3.02 12.21
C ARG A 160 -2.59 -1.51 12.01
N GLN A 161 -1.86 -1.06 10.98
CA GLN A 161 -1.78 0.37 10.63
C GLN A 161 -3.16 0.96 10.30
N LEU A 162 -3.99 0.24 9.53
CA LEU A 162 -5.36 0.66 9.20
C LEU A 162 -6.22 0.84 10.45
N SER A 163 -6.19 -0.12 11.37
CA SER A 163 -6.95 -0.06 12.63
C SER A 163 -6.50 1.13 13.48
N THR A 164 -5.20 1.29 13.66
CA THR A 164 -4.64 2.39 14.46
C THR A 164 -4.95 3.76 13.85
N LEU A 165 -4.79 3.91 12.53
CA LEU A 165 -5.09 5.18 11.85
C LEU A 165 -6.59 5.51 11.92
N GLU A 166 -7.48 4.52 11.84
CA GLU A 166 -8.93 4.73 11.98
C GLU A 166 -9.31 5.18 13.40
N GLU A 167 -8.75 4.55 14.43
CA GLU A 167 -8.96 4.96 15.82
C GLU A 167 -8.51 6.40 16.07
N LEU A 168 -7.31 6.76 15.59
CA LEU A 168 -6.78 8.12 15.71
C LEU A 168 -7.67 9.12 14.96
N ARG A 169 -8.10 8.77 13.75
CA ARG A 169 -8.96 9.63 12.93
C ARG A 169 -10.30 9.89 13.61
N LEU A 170 -10.97 8.83 14.12
CA LEU A 170 -12.26 8.95 14.79
C LEU A 170 -12.13 9.78 16.06
N ARG A 171 -11.11 9.54 16.89
CA ARG A 171 -10.83 10.31 18.09
C ARG A 171 -10.65 11.78 17.75
N LYS A 172 -9.83 12.07 16.73
CA LYS A 172 -9.56 13.45 16.31
C LYS A 172 -10.78 14.13 15.71
N ALA A 173 -11.58 13.42 14.93
CA ALA A 173 -12.84 13.93 14.41
C ALA A 173 -13.84 14.30 15.55
N GLN A 174 -13.94 13.45 16.57
CA GLN A 174 -14.79 13.74 17.74
C GLN A 174 -14.33 15.00 18.50
N GLU A 175 -13.01 15.17 18.69
CA GLU A 175 -12.45 16.37 19.32
C GLU A 175 -12.76 17.64 18.53
N VAL A 176 -12.68 17.55 17.18
CA VAL A 176 -12.86 18.70 16.28
C VAL A 176 -14.33 19.08 16.13
N PHE A 177 -15.23 18.09 15.97
CA PHE A 177 -16.61 18.35 15.61
C PHE A 177 -17.55 18.49 16.81
N ARG A 178 -17.19 17.95 17.99
CA ARG A 178 -18.01 18.13 19.21
C ARG A 178 -17.69 19.40 19.99
N GLY A 179 -16.60 20.09 19.63
CA GLY A 179 -16.07 21.19 20.45
C GLY A 179 -15.46 20.65 21.75
N ARG A 180 -14.51 21.39 22.35
CA ARG A 180 -14.15 21.13 23.75
C ARG A 180 -15.27 21.72 24.61
N PRO A 181 -15.72 20.98 25.66
CA PRO A 181 -16.57 21.58 26.69
C PRO A 181 -15.86 22.77 27.34
#